data_5021d10963abe21fb1c56419bca15be0
#
_entry.id   5021d10963abe21fb1c56419bca15be0
#
_cell.length_a   1.000
_cell.length_b   1.000
_cell.length_c   1.000
_cell.angle_alpha   90.00
_cell.angle_beta   90.00
_cell.angle_gamma   90.00
#
_symmetry.space_group_name_H-M   'P 1'
#
loop_
_entity.id
_entity.type
_entity.pdbx_description
1 polymer ?
#
loop_
_entity_poly.entity_id
_entity_poly.type
_entity_poly.pdbx_seq_one_letter_code
_entity_poly.pdbx_strand_id
1 'polypeptide(L)'
;MSEPGRKPPLVGKSSHDNQQEVLRLERVRKSYNVGLPTEVEVLHGLDLRLQRSDFAALVGASGSGKSTLLNLIGLLDTPTSGEILLLGEATTAMDDVRRTAVRGHSIGFVFQFHHLIQAFTALENVLMPLIVAGGKPTPEQRAMGEGLLQDVGLKGFADRRPDQLSGGQQQRVAVARALVTRPALLLADEPTGNLDSKTADDVFALFRKFNREFGCAVLLVTHDPRLSSQCDRTVTLTDGRITADTANPRLDGKTLPPSGLRP
;
A
#
# COMPACT_ATOMS: atom_id res chain seq x y z
N MET A 1 -49.29 -31.76 -22.59
CA MET A 1 -47.97 -32.24 -22.07
C MET A 1 -46.96 -31.12 -22.30
N SER A 2 -46.70 -30.33 -21.27
CA SER A 2 -45.83 -29.12 -21.34
C SER A 2 -44.56 -29.43 -20.56
N GLU A 3 -43.42 -29.34 -21.22
CA GLU A 3 -42.12 -29.54 -20.60
C GLU A 3 -41.75 -28.41 -19.62
N PRO A 4 -41.13 -28.69 -18.46
CA PRO A 4 -40.71 -27.66 -17.51
C PRO A 4 -39.36 -27.06 -17.90
N GLY A 5 -39.29 -25.75 -17.92
CA GLY A 5 -38.14 -24.91 -18.26
C GLY A 5 -36.87 -25.21 -17.44
N ARG A 6 -35.77 -25.46 -18.15
CA ARG A 6 -34.42 -25.48 -17.59
C ARG A 6 -34.02 -24.11 -17.08
N LYS A 7 -33.77 -23.98 -15.78
CA LYS A 7 -33.04 -22.84 -15.20
C LYS A 7 -31.58 -22.86 -15.68
N PRO A 8 -31.00 -21.70 -16.03
CA PRO A 8 -29.56 -21.64 -16.34
C PRO A 8 -28.73 -21.92 -15.08
N PRO A 9 -27.52 -22.51 -15.21
CA PRO A 9 -26.67 -22.78 -14.09
C PRO A 9 -26.13 -21.47 -13.51
N LEU A 10 -26.31 -21.28 -12.20
CA LEU A 10 -25.63 -20.26 -11.41
C LEU A 10 -24.12 -20.56 -11.47
N VAL A 11 -23.37 -19.73 -12.16
CA VAL A 11 -21.91 -19.72 -12.11
C VAL A 11 -21.52 -19.37 -10.69
N GLY A 12 -21.16 -20.39 -9.92
CA GLY A 12 -20.63 -20.21 -8.57
C GLY A 12 -19.31 -19.44 -8.65
N LYS A 13 -19.29 -18.22 -8.13
CA LYS A 13 -18.05 -17.50 -7.85
C LYS A 13 -17.30 -18.31 -6.79
N SER A 14 -16.10 -18.77 -7.12
CA SER A 14 -15.26 -19.57 -6.24
C SER A 14 -14.90 -18.73 -5.00
N SER A 15 -15.33 -19.22 -3.86
CA SER A 15 -15.09 -18.58 -2.54
C SER A 15 -13.60 -18.60 -2.11
N HIS A 16 -12.72 -19.28 -2.85
CA HIS A 16 -11.28 -19.34 -2.57
C HIS A 16 -10.50 -18.14 -3.11
N ASP A 17 -10.96 -17.47 -4.18
CA ASP A 17 -10.30 -16.28 -4.74
C ASP A 17 -10.43 -15.04 -3.82
N ASN A 18 -11.48 -14.98 -3.01
CA ASN A 18 -11.78 -13.81 -2.18
C ASN A 18 -10.92 -13.69 -0.91
N GLN A 19 -10.29 -14.79 -0.45
CA GLN A 19 -9.45 -14.77 0.76
C GLN A 19 -8.02 -14.28 0.50
N GLN A 20 -7.60 -14.20 -0.76
CA GLN A 20 -6.27 -13.73 -1.15
C GLN A 20 -6.25 -12.27 -1.61
N GLU A 21 -7.39 -11.71 -2.03
CA GLU A 21 -7.48 -10.34 -2.54
C GLU A 21 -7.43 -9.33 -1.39
N VAL A 22 -6.45 -8.42 -1.45
CA VAL A 22 -6.26 -7.34 -0.46
C VAL A 22 -6.91 -6.06 -0.94
N LEU A 23 -6.74 -5.73 -2.22
CA LEU A 23 -7.24 -4.50 -2.82
C LEU A 23 -7.88 -4.78 -4.18
N ARG A 24 -9.04 -4.18 -4.44
CA ARG A 24 -9.64 -4.12 -5.77
C ARG A 24 -10.22 -2.74 -6.04
N LEU A 25 -9.84 -2.18 -7.17
CA LEU A 25 -10.42 -1.00 -7.75
C LEU A 25 -11.32 -1.43 -8.90
N GLU A 26 -12.54 -0.89 -8.96
CA GLU A 26 -13.51 -1.13 -10.03
C GLU A 26 -13.92 0.21 -10.64
N ARG A 27 -13.42 0.49 -11.84
CA ARG A 27 -13.69 1.70 -12.64
C ARG A 27 -13.56 3.00 -11.83
N VAL A 28 -12.54 3.09 -11.00
CA VAL A 28 -12.30 4.22 -10.08
C VAL A 28 -11.98 5.49 -10.87
N ARG A 29 -12.74 6.55 -10.63
CA ARG A 29 -12.54 7.89 -11.19
C ARG A 29 -12.32 8.90 -10.08
N LYS A 30 -11.53 9.92 -10.35
CA LYS A 30 -11.36 11.05 -9.45
C LYS A 30 -11.33 12.35 -10.23
N SER A 31 -12.29 13.22 -9.92
CA SER A 31 -12.32 14.62 -10.31
C SER A 31 -12.15 15.51 -9.09
N TYR A 32 -11.49 16.63 -9.25
CA TYR A 32 -11.44 17.72 -8.29
C TYR A 32 -12.31 18.88 -8.79
N ASN A 33 -12.83 19.69 -7.87
CA ASN A 33 -13.71 20.84 -8.17
C ASN A 33 -14.96 20.45 -8.97
N VAL A 34 -15.55 19.31 -8.64
CA VAL A 34 -16.72 18.77 -9.34
C VAL A 34 -17.86 19.79 -9.40
N GLY A 35 -18.41 20.00 -10.60
CA GLY A 35 -19.49 20.98 -10.86
C GLY A 35 -19.03 22.43 -10.96
N LEU A 36 -17.73 22.71 -10.88
CA LEU A 36 -17.15 24.05 -11.08
C LEU A 36 -16.51 24.16 -12.46
N PRO A 37 -16.35 25.39 -13.02
CA PRO A 37 -15.62 25.61 -14.28
C PRO A 37 -14.17 25.14 -14.25
N THR A 38 -13.63 24.91 -13.06
CA THR A 38 -12.25 24.41 -12.82
C THR A 38 -12.21 22.91 -12.54
N GLU A 39 -13.25 22.18 -12.90
CA GLU A 39 -13.28 20.72 -12.74
C GLU A 39 -12.17 20.07 -13.57
N VAL A 40 -11.39 19.19 -12.91
CA VAL A 40 -10.34 18.41 -13.55
C VAL A 40 -10.49 16.96 -13.14
N GLU A 41 -10.74 16.09 -14.10
CA GLU A 41 -10.68 14.64 -13.90
C GLU A 41 -9.22 14.19 -13.96
N VAL A 42 -8.71 13.58 -12.88
CA VAL A 42 -7.31 13.15 -12.73
C VAL A 42 -7.18 11.64 -12.94
N LEU A 43 -8.19 10.85 -12.55
CA LEU A 43 -8.18 9.40 -12.76
C LEU A 43 -9.42 8.99 -13.56
N HIS A 44 -9.22 8.16 -14.58
CA HIS A 44 -10.17 7.92 -15.67
C HIS A 44 -10.68 6.47 -15.71
N GLY A 45 -11.26 5.97 -14.63
CA GLY A 45 -11.86 4.63 -14.58
C GLY A 45 -10.82 3.53 -14.48
N LEU A 46 -10.10 3.52 -13.36
CA LEU A 46 -9.02 2.56 -13.09
C LEU A 46 -9.56 1.24 -12.55
N ASP A 47 -9.05 0.15 -13.08
CA ASP A 47 -9.20 -1.19 -12.56
C ASP A 47 -7.82 -1.69 -12.10
N LEU A 48 -7.71 -2.17 -10.85
CA LEU A 48 -6.47 -2.71 -10.29
C LEU A 48 -6.82 -3.75 -9.22
N ARG A 49 -6.01 -4.80 -9.12
CA ARG A 49 -6.13 -5.79 -8.05
C ARG A 49 -4.77 -6.07 -7.44
N LEU A 50 -4.72 -6.17 -6.12
CA LEU A 50 -3.56 -6.65 -5.37
C LEU A 50 -3.98 -7.82 -4.50
N GLN A 51 -3.21 -8.88 -4.56
CA GLN A 51 -3.37 -10.06 -3.71
C GLN A 51 -2.39 -10.02 -2.54
N ARG A 52 -2.60 -10.88 -1.55
CA ARG A 52 -1.63 -11.08 -0.48
C ARG A 52 -0.27 -11.43 -1.07
N SER A 53 0.78 -10.90 -0.45
CA SER A 53 2.17 -11.06 -0.88
C SER A 53 2.51 -10.49 -2.26
N ASP A 54 1.60 -9.79 -2.95
CA ASP A 54 1.97 -9.01 -4.14
C ASP A 54 3.02 -7.96 -3.76
N PHE A 55 4.02 -7.80 -4.62
CA PHE A 55 5.00 -6.72 -4.52
C PHE A 55 5.04 -5.97 -5.86
N ALA A 56 4.22 -4.94 -5.97
CA ALA A 56 4.01 -4.20 -7.21
C ALA A 56 4.67 -2.83 -7.18
N ALA A 57 5.31 -2.45 -8.29
CA ALA A 57 5.71 -1.07 -8.53
C ALA A 57 4.59 -0.32 -9.26
N LEU A 58 4.33 0.93 -8.85
CA LEU A 58 3.51 1.89 -9.60
C LEU A 58 4.43 2.95 -10.18
N VAL A 59 4.52 2.98 -11.51
CA VAL A 59 5.39 3.90 -12.26
C VAL A 59 4.58 4.84 -13.15
N GLY A 60 5.15 5.97 -13.54
CA GLY A 60 4.54 6.94 -14.44
C GLY A 60 5.19 8.31 -14.32
N ALA A 61 4.98 9.18 -15.29
CA ALA A 61 5.49 10.53 -15.29
C ALA A 61 4.98 11.37 -14.11
N SER A 62 5.65 12.48 -13.79
CA SER A 62 5.10 13.46 -12.84
C SER A 62 3.75 13.96 -13.35
N GLY A 63 2.77 14.10 -12.45
CA GLY A 63 1.41 14.52 -12.82
C GLY A 63 0.52 13.41 -13.39
N SER A 64 0.99 12.16 -13.57
CA SER A 64 0.15 11.08 -14.11
C SER A 64 -0.98 10.60 -13.18
N GLY A 65 -1.06 11.10 -11.93
CA GLY A 65 -2.10 10.74 -10.97
C GLY A 65 -1.69 9.73 -9.88
N LYS A 66 -0.39 9.35 -9.77
CA LYS A 66 0.09 8.35 -8.79
C LYS A 66 -0.25 8.71 -7.34
N SER A 67 0.04 9.94 -6.91
CA SER A 67 -0.26 10.37 -5.54
C SER A 67 -1.76 10.45 -5.28
N THR A 68 -2.56 10.85 -6.28
CA THR A 68 -4.03 10.80 -6.20
C THR A 68 -4.51 9.36 -6.02
N LEU A 69 -3.99 8.42 -6.81
CA LEU A 69 -4.32 7.00 -6.69
C LEU A 69 -3.92 6.45 -5.32
N LEU A 70 -2.71 6.76 -4.82
CA LEU A 70 -2.28 6.36 -3.48
C LEU A 70 -3.19 6.92 -2.38
N ASN A 71 -3.62 8.18 -2.48
CA ASN A 71 -4.53 8.78 -1.51
C ASN A 71 -5.89 8.07 -1.49
N LEU A 72 -6.41 7.67 -2.64
CA LEU A 72 -7.67 6.90 -2.72
C LEU A 72 -7.51 5.51 -2.13
N ILE A 73 -6.47 4.76 -2.54
CA ILE A 73 -6.18 3.42 -2.01
C ILE A 73 -5.91 3.50 -0.51
N GLY A 74 -5.23 4.56 -0.08
CA GLY A 74 -4.90 4.83 1.31
C GLY A 74 -6.08 5.33 2.16
N LEU A 75 -7.27 5.45 1.58
CA LEU A 75 -8.47 5.97 2.26
C LEU A 75 -8.26 7.37 2.86
N LEU A 76 -7.39 8.17 2.26
CA LEU A 76 -7.15 9.59 2.61
C LEU A 76 -8.09 10.51 1.83
N ASP A 77 -8.63 10.02 0.73
CA ASP A 77 -9.58 10.70 -0.14
C ASP A 77 -10.63 9.67 -0.62
N THR A 78 -11.70 10.13 -1.29
CA THR A 78 -12.77 9.29 -1.84
C THR A 78 -12.83 9.42 -3.35
N PRO A 79 -13.13 8.34 -4.09
CA PRO A 79 -13.33 8.43 -5.53
C PRO A 79 -14.58 9.25 -5.84
N THR A 80 -14.61 9.90 -7.01
CA THR A 80 -15.79 10.59 -7.53
C THR A 80 -16.81 9.57 -8.04
N SER A 81 -16.34 8.45 -8.60
CA SER A 81 -17.16 7.30 -8.98
C SER A 81 -16.32 6.03 -9.06
N GLY A 82 -16.97 4.88 -9.20
CA GLY A 82 -16.35 3.58 -9.09
C GLY A 82 -16.27 3.11 -7.65
N GLU A 83 -15.66 1.96 -7.41
CA GLU A 83 -15.58 1.34 -6.07
C GLU A 83 -14.16 0.93 -5.74
N ILE A 84 -13.81 1.06 -4.46
CA ILE A 84 -12.57 0.54 -3.88
C ILE A 84 -12.95 -0.49 -2.82
N LEU A 85 -12.51 -1.73 -3.01
CA LEU A 85 -12.68 -2.77 -2.01
C LEU A 85 -11.33 -3.04 -1.35
N LEU A 86 -11.31 -2.98 -0.02
CA LEU A 86 -10.16 -3.34 0.80
C LEU A 86 -10.55 -4.56 1.65
N LEU A 87 -9.81 -5.66 1.52
CA LEU A 87 -10.11 -6.95 2.17
C LEU A 87 -11.54 -7.43 1.90
N GLY A 88 -12.07 -7.14 0.70
CA GLY A 88 -13.42 -7.49 0.27
C GLY A 88 -14.53 -6.54 0.78
N GLU A 89 -14.19 -5.51 1.56
CA GLU A 89 -15.14 -4.53 2.10
C GLU A 89 -15.15 -3.26 1.23
N ALA A 90 -16.34 -2.85 0.77
CA ALA A 90 -16.52 -1.65 -0.04
C ALA A 90 -16.27 -0.39 0.80
N THR A 91 -15.36 0.46 0.34
CA THR A 91 -14.88 1.60 1.15
C THR A 91 -15.64 2.89 0.89
N THR A 92 -16.32 3.02 -0.25
CA THR A 92 -17.07 4.21 -0.65
C THR A 92 -18.31 4.43 0.22
N ALA A 93 -18.90 3.35 0.76
CA ALA A 93 -20.04 3.40 1.67
C ALA A 93 -19.67 3.63 3.15
N MET A 94 -18.37 3.64 3.49
CA MET A 94 -17.92 3.84 4.86
C MET A 94 -18.03 5.31 5.27
N ASP A 95 -18.50 5.55 6.49
CA ASP A 95 -18.36 6.84 7.15
C ASP A 95 -16.89 7.13 7.52
N ASP A 96 -16.60 8.36 7.94
CA ASP A 96 -15.24 8.79 8.25
C ASP A 96 -14.63 8.05 9.45
N VAL A 97 -15.45 7.65 10.42
CA VAL A 97 -15.02 6.89 11.61
C VAL A 97 -14.58 5.49 11.18
N ARG A 98 -15.42 4.80 10.42
CA ARG A 98 -15.10 3.45 9.91
C ARG A 98 -13.89 3.49 8.99
N ARG A 99 -13.85 4.46 8.06
CA ARG A 99 -12.73 4.64 7.13
C ARG A 99 -11.41 4.87 7.86
N THR A 100 -11.42 5.70 8.91
CA THR A 100 -10.24 5.96 9.74
C THR A 100 -9.78 4.71 10.50
N ALA A 101 -10.72 3.95 11.06
CA ALA A 101 -10.40 2.70 11.75
C ALA A 101 -9.79 1.65 10.78
N VAL A 102 -10.39 1.46 9.61
CA VAL A 102 -9.90 0.53 8.58
C VAL A 102 -8.52 0.95 8.09
N ARG A 103 -8.32 2.23 7.77
CA ARG A 103 -7.02 2.78 7.37
C ARG A 103 -5.96 2.50 8.42
N GLY A 104 -6.23 2.83 9.68
CA GLY A 104 -5.26 2.70 10.79
C GLY A 104 -4.86 1.26 11.09
N HIS A 105 -5.72 0.28 10.79
CA HIS A 105 -5.45 -1.13 11.07
C HIS A 105 -4.93 -1.91 9.85
N SER A 106 -5.44 -1.60 8.66
CA SER A 106 -5.22 -2.45 7.47
C SER A 106 -4.18 -1.89 6.50
N ILE A 107 -3.81 -0.59 6.62
CA ILE A 107 -2.90 0.08 5.70
C ILE A 107 -1.71 0.66 6.46
N GLY A 108 -0.51 0.32 6.01
CA GLY A 108 0.74 0.96 6.43
C GLY A 108 1.19 1.99 5.37
N PHE A 109 1.70 3.13 5.82
CA PHE A 109 2.22 4.17 4.93
C PHE A 109 3.68 4.45 5.17
N VAL A 110 4.46 4.52 4.07
CA VAL A 110 5.83 5.00 4.05
C VAL A 110 5.96 6.07 2.97
N PHE A 111 6.40 7.26 3.35
CA PHE A 111 6.54 8.41 2.46
C PHE A 111 8.02 8.74 2.19
N GLN A 112 8.29 9.52 1.16
CA GLN A 112 9.60 10.05 0.84
C GLN A 112 10.16 10.93 1.98
N PHE A 113 9.31 11.78 2.56
CA PHE A 113 9.60 12.47 3.82
C PHE A 113 9.08 11.59 4.95
N HIS A 114 9.94 11.23 5.88
CA HIS A 114 9.68 10.22 6.92
C HIS A 114 8.46 10.53 7.79
N HIS A 115 8.07 11.83 7.89
CA HIS A 115 6.98 12.35 8.73
C HIS A 115 7.05 11.80 10.16
N LEU A 116 8.26 11.77 10.74
CA LEU A 116 8.44 11.43 12.14
C LEU A 116 8.09 12.64 13.02
N ILE A 117 7.47 12.38 14.15
CA ILE A 117 7.16 13.38 15.16
C ILE A 117 8.45 13.70 15.90
N GLN A 118 8.96 14.91 15.76
CA GLN A 118 10.28 15.33 16.26
C GLN A 118 10.40 15.24 17.79
N ALA A 119 9.30 15.47 18.49
CA ALA A 119 9.25 15.40 19.95
C ALA A 119 9.30 13.97 20.51
N PHE A 120 9.11 12.96 19.65
CA PHE A 120 8.99 11.56 20.03
C PHE A 120 10.27 10.80 19.72
N THR A 121 10.55 9.78 20.54
CA THR A 121 11.63 8.84 20.29
C THR A 121 11.31 7.94 19.08
N ALA A 122 12.29 7.17 18.61
CA ALA A 122 12.11 6.21 17.54
C ALA A 122 11.03 5.17 17.91
N LEU A 123 11.05 4.66 19.14
CA LEU A 123 10.05 3.71 19.62
C LEU A 123 8.65 4.34 19.70
N GLU A 124 8.53 5.55 20.22
CA GLU A 124 7.24 6.26 20.28
C GLU A 124 6.68 6.54 18.88
N ASN A 125 7.54 6.90 17.91
CA ASN A 125 7.13 7.03 16.51
C ASN A 125 6.63 5.69 15.93
N VAL A 126 7.31 4.57 16.20
CA VAL A 126 6.88 3.24 15.76
C VAL A 126 5.52 2.89 16.37
N LEU A 127 5.31 3.19 17.65
CA LEU A 127 4.08 2.83 18.38
C LEU A 127 2.92 3.78 18.10
N MET A 128 3.14 4.90 17.39
CA MET A 128 2.12 5.93 17.17
C MET A 128 0.78 5.38 16.62
N PRO A 129 0.73 4.48 15.62
CA PRO A 129 -0.53 3.92 15.14
C PRO A 129 -1.33 3.21 16.26
N LEU A 130 -0.64 2.51 17.15
CA LEU A 130 -1.27 1.81 18.29
C LEU A 130 -1.76 2.80 19.36
N ILE A 131 -0.98 3.87 19.59
CA ILE A 131 -1.35 4.95 20.53
C ILE A 131 -2.63 5.64 20.07
N VAL A 132 -2.73 5.96 18.78
CA VAL A 132 -3.92 6.61 18.20
C VAL A 132 -5.14 5.69 18.26
N ALA A 133 -4.96 4.39 18.06
CA ALA A 133 -6.06 3.42 18.06
C ALA A 133 -6.55 3.06 19.48
N GLY A 134 -5.67 2.98 20.46
CA GLY A 134 -6.00 2.41 21.78
C GLY A 134 -5.40 3.12 23.00
N GLY A 135 -4.74 4.26 22.81
CA GLY A 135 -4.10 5.01 23.89
C GLY A 135 -2.74 4.46 24.30
N LYS A 136 -2.45 4.40 25.60
CA LYS A 136 -1.12 4.01 26.09
C LYS A 136 -0.77 2.56 25.69
N PRO A 137 0.38 2.35 25.01
CA PRO A 137 0.79 1.00 24.59
C PRO A 137 1.01 0.04 25.78
N THR A 138 0.60 -1.20 25.60
CA THR A 138 0.87 -2.28 26.58
C THR A 138 2.37 -2.66 26.54
N PRO A 139 2.86 -3.39 27.59
CA PRO A 139 4.22 -3.91 27.58
C PRO A 139 4.53 -4.79 26.35
N GLU A 140 3.57 -5.60 25.92
CA GLU A 140 3.70 -6.49 24.75
C GLU A 140 3.81 -5.67 23.45
N GLN A 141 3.02 -4.61 23.33
CA GLN A 141 3.10 -3.68 22.18
C GLN A 141 4.44 -2.94 22.14
N ARG A 142 4.97 -2.55 23.32
CA ARG A 142 6.32 -1.95 23.38
C ARG A 142 7.39 -2.95 22.96
N ALA A 143 7.36 -4.17 23.46
CA ALA A 143 8.28 -5.24 23.07
C ALA A 143 8.21 -5.54 21.56
N MET A 144 7.00 -5.53 20.98
CA MET A 144 6.81 -5.66 19.53
C MET A 144 7.44 -4.50 18.77
N GLY A 145 7.28 -3.25 19.22
CA GLY A 145 7.90 -2.07 18.61
C GLY A 145 9.42 -2.12 18.67
N GLU A 146 9.99 -2.55 19.79
CA GLU A 146 11.43 -2.75 19.96
C GLU A 146 11.96 -3.86 19.04
N GLY A 147 11.20 -4.96 18.91
CA GLY A 147 11.49 -6.03 17.96
C GLY A 147 11.53 -5.53 16.51
N LEU A 148 10.55 -4.73 16.10
CA LEU A 148 10.52 -4.12 14.76
C LEU A 148 11.71 -3.17 14.53
N LEU A 149 12.10 -2.36 15.53
CA LEU A 149 13.31 -1.55 15.43
C LEU A 149 14.57 -2.42 15.24
N GLN A 150 14.66 -3.55 15.94
CA GLN A 150 15.76 -4.50 15.74
C GLN A 150 15.71 -5.10 14.32
N ASP A 151 14.53 -5.48 13.82
CA ASP A 151 14.33 -6.07 12.49
C ASP A 151 14.71 -5.14 11.35
N VAL A 152 14.54 -3.82 11.53
CA VAL A 152 15.00 -2.81 10.57
C VAL A 152 16.48 -2.39 10.80
N GLY A 153 17.21 -3.06 11.69
CA GLY A 153 18.63 -2.80 11.96
C GLY A 153 18.89 -1.62 12.90
N LEU A 154 17.92 -1.25 13.74
CA LEU A 154 18.01 -0.13 14.70
C LEU A 154 17.99 -0.61 16.15
N LYS A 155 18.65 -1.76 16.44
CA LYS A 155 18.83 -2.24 17.81
C LYS A 155 19.59 -1.19 18.65
N GLY A 156 19.02 -0.80 19.80
CA GLY A 156 19.60 0.20 20.70
C GLY A 156 19.30 1.66 20.32
N PHE A 157 18.42 1.91 19.34
CA PHE A 157 18.02 3.26 18.92
C PHE A 157 16.62 3.66 19.45
N ALA A 158 15.97 2.83 20.26
CA ALA A 158 14.61 3.03 20.74
C ALA A 158 14.36 4.41 21.35
N ASP A 159 15.32 4.93 22.14
CA ASP A 159 15.21 6.21 22.84
C ASP A 159 15.77 7.41 22.04
N ARG A 160 16.28 7.20 20.83
CA ARG A 160 16.79 8.28 19.97
C ARG A 160 15.62 9.07 19.37
N ARG A 161 15.78 10.39 19.30
CA ARG A 161 14.85 11.28 18.57
C ARG A 161 15.25 11.41 17.11
N PRO A 162 14.33 11.86 16.23
CA PRO A 162 14.61 11.99 14.81
C PRO A 162 15.85 12.83 14.46
N ASP A 163 16.11 13.91 15.21
CA ASP A 163 17.28 14.77 15.06
C ASP A 163 18.62 14.07 15.38
N GLN A 164 18.57 12.92 16.07
CA GLN A 164 19.72 12.08 16.41
C GLN A 164 19.91 10.90 15.45
N LEU A 165 19.12 10.84 14.36
CA LEU A 165 19.10 9.76 13.39
C LEU A 165 19.48 10.29 12.01
N SER A 166 20.27 9.51 11.25
CA SER A 166 20.50 9.78 9.84
C SER A 166 19.19 9.64 9.03
N GLY A 167 19.11 10.20 7.81
CA GLY A 167 17.95 10.07 6.94
C GLY A 167 17.54 8.61 6.69
N GLY A 168 18.50 7.73 6.42
CA GLY A 168 18.25 6.30 6.26
C GLY A 168 17.75 5.63 7.54
N GLN A 169 18.24 6.05 8.71
CA GLN A 169 17.74 5.56 10.00
C GLN A 169 16.30 6.04 10.26
N GLN A 170 16.00 7.31 9.96
CA GLN A 170 14.64 7.83 10.03
C GLN A 170 13.68 7.08 9.12
N GLN A 171 14.12 6.73 7.90
CA GLN A 171 13.32 5.92 6.97
C GLN A 171 13.05 4.51 7.52
N ARG A 172 14.04 3.89 8.14
CA ARG A 172 13.86 2.57 8.80
C ARG A 172 12.87 2.65 9.97
N VAL A 173 12.86 3.75 10.74
CA VAL A 173 11.82 4.01 11.76
C VAL A 173 10.43 4.16 11.11
N ALA A 174 10.33 4.88 9.99
CA ALA A 174 9.06 5.03 9.27
C ALA A 174 8.55 3.69 8.72
N VAL A 175 9.44 2.82 8.22
CA VAL A 175 9.09 1.44 7.82
C VAL A 175 8.58 0.63 9.01
N ALA A 176 9.28 0.65 10.16
CA ALA A 176 8.85 -0.05 11.37
C ALA A 176 7.49 0.46 11.86
N ARG A 177 7.26 1.77 11.83
CA ARG A 177 5.97 2.40 12.16
C ARG A 177 4.84 1.88 11.26
N ALA A 178 5.08 1.79 9.96
CA ALA A 178 4.08 1.31 9.00
C ALA A 178 3.69 -0.17 9.21
N LEU A 179 4.56 -0.94 9.85
CA LEU A 179 4.39 -2.39 10.05
C LEU A 179 3.86 -2.78 11.43
N VAL A 180 3.83 -1.85 12.40
CA VAL A 180 3.49 -2.16 13.79
C VAL A 180 2.06 -2.69 13.96
N THR A 181 1.14 -2.31 13.07
CA THR A 181 -0.25 -2.83 13.04
C THR A 181 -0.38 -4.13 12.25
N ARG A 182 0.72 -4.66 11.67
CA ARG A 182 0.70 -5.81 10.75
C ARG A 182 -0.30 -5.62 9.61
N PRO A 183 -0.18 -4.55 8.82
CA PRO A 183 -1.17 -4.19 7.81
C PRO A 183 -1.27 -5.25 6.71
N ALA A 184 -2.44 -5.36 6.09
CA ALA A 184 -2.63 -6.19 4.91
C ALA A 184 -2.02 -5.55 3.65
N LEU A 185 -1.97 -4.20 3.61
CA LEU A 185 -1.46 -3.40 2.50
C LEU A 185 -0.41 -2.39 2.99
N LEU A 186 0.74 -2.36 2.34
CA LEU A 186 1.77 -1.35 2.55
C LEU A 186 1.85 -0.44 1.32
N LEU A 187 1.62 0.84 1.51
CA LEU A 187 1.74 1.88 0.50
C LEU A 187 3.03 2.66 0.73
N ALA A 188 3.90 2.69 -0.26
CA ALA A 188 5.17 3.38 -0.19
C ALA A 188 5.28 4.40 -1.34
N ASP A 189 5.28 5.68 -0.99
CA ASP A 189 5.38 6.79 -1.95
C ASP A 189 6.81 7.33 -1.99
N GLU A 190 7.56 6.97 -3.05
CA GLU A 190 8.95 7.36 -3.26
C GLU A 190 9.85 7.15 -2.01
N PRO A 191 9.77 5.98 -1.33
CA PRO A 191 10.33 5.81 0.01
C PRO A 191 11.86 5.87 0.06
N THR A 192 12.52 5.93 -1.09
CA THR A 192 13.97 5.97 -1.23
C THR A 192 14.48 7.22 -1.93
N GLY A 193 13.57 8.14 -2.32
CA GLY A 193 13.90 9.29 -3.17
C GLY A 193 14.92 10.28 -2.58
N ASN A 194 15.09 10.29 -1.25
CA ASN A 194 16.02 11.18 -0.54
C ASN A 194 17.24 10.42 0.02
N LEU A 195 17.47 9.17 -0.40
CA LEU A 195 18.53 8.32 0.12
C LEU A 195 19.62 8.08 -0.93
N ASP A 196 20.85 7.85 -0.47
CA ASP A 196 21.90 7.33 -1.35
C ASP A 196 21.56 5.91 -1.83
N SER A 197 22.16 5.47 -2.94
CA SER A 197 21.80 4.22 -3.60
C SER A 197 21.95 2.99 -2.69
N LYS A 198 22.97 2.94 -1.83
CA LYS A 198 23.17 1.81 -0.91
C LYS A 198 22.08 1.77 0.15
N THR A 199 21.79 2.90 0.76
CA THR A 199 20.72 3.02 1.77
C THR A 199 19.34 2.75 1.14
N ALA A 200 19.12 3.17 -0.11
CA ALA A 200 17.90 2.87 -0.87
C ALA A 200 17.71 1.36 -1.08
N ASP A 201 18.77 0.65 -1.48
CA ASP A 201 18.73 -0.81 -1.67
C ASP A 201 18.47 -1.54 -0.34
N ASP A 202 19.09 -1.08 0.76
CA ASP A 202 18.84 -1.61 2.10
C ASP A 202 17.37 -1.44 2.54
N VAL A 203 16.80 -0.26 2.32
CA VAL A 203 15.38 0.01 2.65
C VAL A 203 14.44 -0.80 1.75
N PHE A 204 14.76 -0.92 0.46
CA PHE A 204 13.98 -1.78 -0.45
C PHE A 204 14.00 -3.25 0.00
N ALA A 205 15.16 -3.74 0.43
CA ALA A 205 15.30 -5.10 0.97
C ALA A 205 14.42 -5.33 2.21
N LEU A 206 14.22 -4.31 3.06
CA LEU A 206 13.29 -4.39 4.19
C LEU A 206 11.83 -4.56 3.72
N PHE A 207 11.37 -3.80 2.71
CA PHE A 207 10.04 -4.00 2.15
C PHE A 207 9.86 -5.42 1.63
N ARG A 208 10.84 -5.95 0.90
CA ARG A 208 10.80 -7.33 0.38
C ARG A 208 10.81 -8.37 1.51
N LYS A 209 11.63 -8.17 2.56
CA LYS A 209 11.65 -9.03 3.74
C LYS A 209 10.26 -9.12 4.37
N PHE A 210 9.67 -7.97 4.69
CA PHE A 210 8.38 -7.94 5.39
C PHE A 210 7.20 -8.37 4.51
N ASN A 211 7.24 -8.11 3.19
CA ASN A 211 6.27 -8.68 2.26
C ASN A 211 6.25 -10.22 2.34
N ARG A 212 7.43 -10.84 2.39
CA ARG A 212 7.56 -12.32 2.48
C ARG A 212 7.17 -12.84 3.86
N GLU A 213 7.60 -12.18 4.94
CA GLU A 213 7.40 -12.66 6.32
C GLU A 213 5.95 -12.45 6.80
N PHE A 214 5.34 -11.32 6.45
CA PHE A 214 3.98 -10.98 6.92
C PHE A 214 2.90 -11.25 5.88
N GLY A 215 3.27 -11.53 4.63
CA GLY A 215 2.31 -11.76 3.57
C GLY A 215 1.50 -10.50 3.21
N CYS A 216 1.96 -9.29 3.59
CA CYS A 216 1.31 -8.04 3.20
C CYS A 216 1.52 -7.75 1.71
N ALA A 217 0.49 -7.22 1.05
CA ALA A 217 0.67 -6.64 -0.28
C ALA A 217 1.47 -5.34 -0.19
N VAL A 218 2.35 -5.09 -1.15
CA VAL A 218 3.14 -3.84 -1.22
C VAL A 218 2.87 -3.16 -2.55
N LEU A 219 2.48 -1.90 -2.53
CA LEU A 219 2.42 -1.01 -3.69
C LEU A 219 3.47 0.09 -3.50
N LEU A 220 4.54 0.00 -4.27
CA LEU A 220 5.67 0.91 -4.24
C LEU A 220 5.61 1.89 -5.39
N VAL A 221 5.39 3.17 -5.12
CA VAL A 221 5.60 4.22 -6.12
C VAL A 221 7.08 4.54 -6.19
N THR A 222 7.65 4.48 -7.37
CA THR A 222 9.04 4.84 -7.61
C THR A 222 9.27 5.30 -9.05
N HIS A 223 10.20 6.22 -9.22
CA HIS A 223 10.73 6.60 -10.53
C HIS A 223 12.09 5.92 -10.82
N ASP A 224 12.64 5.13 -9.89
CA ASP A 224 13.88 4.38 -10.08
C ASP A 224 13.62 3.06 -10.83
N PRO A 225 14.08 2.92 -12.10
CA PRO A 225 13.89 1.70 -12.88
C PRO A 225 14.56 0.47 -12.26
N ARG A 226 15.64 0.66 -11.48
CA ARG A 226 16.35 -0.44 -10.81
C ARG A 226 15.46 -1.07 -9.74
N LEU A 227 14.73 -0.24 -8.98
CA LEU A 227 13.86 -0.73 -7.91
C LEU A 227 12.56 -1.29 -8.49
N SER A 228 11.96 -0.63 -9.50
CA SER A 228 10.73 -1.15 -10.12
C SER A 228 10.94 -2.50 -10.80
N SER A 229 12.09 -2.73 -11.44
CA SER A 229 12.43 -4.03 -12.05
C SER A 229 12.63 -5.16 -11.03
N GLN A 230 12.92 -4.85 -9.77
CA GLN A 230 13.04 -5.81 -8.68
C GLN A 230 11.69 -6.15 -8.02
N CYS A 231 10.60 -5.42 -8.33
CA CYS A 231 9.25 -5.79 -7.94
C CYS A 231 8.75 -7.00 -8.74
N ASP A 232 7.73 -7.71 -8.25
CA ASP A 232 7.21 -8.89 -8.96
C ASP A 232 6.41 -8.48 -10.19
N ARG A 233 5.83 -7.26 -10.18
CA ARG A 233 5.11 -6.68 -11.32
C ARG A 233 5.21 -5.17 -11.33
N THR A 234 4.99 -4.58 -12.50
CA THR A 234 5.00 -3.13 -12.71
C THR A 234 3.68 -2.68 -13.31
N VAL A 235 3.02 -1.75 -12.61
CA VAL A 235 1.81 -1.06 -13.05
C VAL A 235 2.21 0.31 -13.57
N THR A 236 1.90 0.61 -14.84
CA THR A 236 2.22 1.91 -15.44
C THR A 236 0.97 2.79 -15.50
N LEU A 237 1.06 3.96 -14.89
CA LEU A 237 0.02 4.98 -14.90
C LEU A 237 0.43 6.13 -15.85
N THR A 238 -0.38 6.40 -16.86
CA THR A 238 -0.18 7.49 -17.83
C THR A 238 -1.49 8.27 -17.95
N ASP A 239 -1.42 9.57 -17.72
CA ASP A 239 -2.56 10.50 -17.86
C ASP A 239 -3.84 9.94 -17.20
N GLY A 240 -3.72 9.53 -15.93
CA GLY A 240 -4.83 9.02 -15.13
C GLY A 240 -5.39 7.66 -15.56
N ARG A 241 -4.68 6.89 -16.39
CA ARG A 241 -5.08 5.55 -16.88
C ARG A 241 -3.99 4.53 -16.61
N ILE A 242 -4.36 3.30 -16.23
CA ILE A 242 -3.43 2.19 -16.23
C ILE A 242 -3.23 1.75 -17.68
N THR A 243 -2.02 1.95 -18.22
CA THR A 243 -1.68 1.62 -19.60
C THR A 243 -0.96 0.28 -19.73
N ALA A 244 -0.35 -0.19 -18.65
CA ALA A 244 0.27 -1.50 -18.57
C ALA A 244 0.22 -2.05 -17.14
N ASP A 245 0.09 -3.37 -17.02
CA ASP A 245 0.22 -4.12 -15.77
C ASP A 245 0.93 -5.43 -16.12
N THR A 246 2.24 -5.46 -15.92
CA THR A 246 3.12 -6.51 -16.43
C THR A 246 3.87 -7.18 -15.30
N ALA A 247 3.87 -8.53 -15.30
CA ALA A 247 4.76 -9.29 -14.42
C ALA A 247 6.22 -9.06 -14.83
N ASN A 248 7.07 -8.77 -13.85
CA ASN A 248 8.50 -8.69 -14.09
C ASN A 248 9.12 -10.10 -14.05
N PRO A 249 10.10 -10.40 -14.91
CA PRO A 249 10.82 -11.66 -14.82
C PRO A 249 11.52 -11.72 -13.46
N ARG A 250 11.25 -12.77 -12.68
CA ARG A 250 11.95 -12.96 -11.41
C ARG A 250 13.42 -13.25 -11.68
N LEU A 251 14.27 -12.65 -10.88
CA LEU A 251 15.72 -12.90 -10.90
C LEU A 251 16.08 -14.37 -10.55
N ASP A 252 15.13 -15.11 -9.97
CA ASP A 252 15.25 -16.52 -9.57
C ASP A 252 14.57 -17.53 -10.53
N GLY A 253 14.12 -17.07 -11.70
CA GLY A 253 13.56 -17.92 -12.77
C GLY A 253 12.17 -18.51 -12.50
N LYS A 254 11.47 -18.08 -11.44
CA LYS A 254 10.07 -18.48 -11.20
C LYS A 254 9.12 -17.34 -11.59
N THR A 255 8.48 -17.49 -12.76
CA THR A 255 7.37 -16.62 -13.18
C THR A 255 6.09 -16.99 -12.44
N LEU A 256 5.41 -16.01 -11.81
CA LEU A 256 4.00 -16.17 -11.43
C LEU A 256 3.14 -16.04 -12.69
N PRO A 257 2.04 -16.81 -12.79
CA PRO A 257 1.06 -16.57 -13.85
C PRO A 257 0.47 -15.15 -13.69
N PRO A 258 0.23 -14.41 -14.78
CA PRO A 258 -0.40 -13.10 -14.71
C PRO A 258 -1.77 -13.24 -14.04
N SER A 259 -2.05 -12.43 -13.03
CA SER A 259 -3.37 -12.32 -12.43
C SER A 259 -4.30 -11.75 -13.48
N GLY A 260 -5.14 -12.67 -14.05
CA GLY A 260 -5.88 -12.50 -15.27
C GLY A 260 -6.65 -11.21 -15.44
N LEU A 261 -6.23 -10.42 -16.40
CA LEU A 261 -7.12 -9.65 -17.26
C LEU A 261 -7.54 -10.62 -18.38
N ARG A 262 -8.76 -11.12 -18.34
CA ARG A 262 -9.43 -11.64 -19.53
C ARG A 262 -10.27 -10.51 -20.11
N PRO A 263 -10.33 -10.44 -21.47
CA PRO A 263 -11.07 -9.41 -22.19
C PRO A 263 -12.55 -9.38 -21.86
#